data_fc1c8e9621b8a88aeb5d870718249327
#
_entry.id   fc1c8e9621b8a88aeb5d870718249327
#
_cell.length_a   1.000
_cell.length_b   1.000
_cell.length_c   1.000
_cell.angle_alpha   90.00
_cell.angle_beta   90.00
_cell.angle_gamma   90.00
#
_symmetry.space_group_name_H-M   'P 1'
#
loop_
_entity.id
_entity.type
_entity.pdbx_description
1 polymer ?
#
loop_
_entity_poly.entity_id
_entity_poly.type
_entity_poly.pdbx_seq_one_letter_code
_entity_poly.pdbx_strand_id
1 'polypeptide(L)'
;MVTPTPSRLVMAHTGELTGEELGAVRALMDAAFDDFTEDDWSHGLGGMHALVVTGDEVLAHGSVVMRRVLVAGRSWRCGYVEAVATAPTRRGKGHASMVMAALEGLAPAYDLMALSTSPAGQSFYGSRGWQPWRGPSSVMTPHGTEPTPDEDGAILVLAHDLDLDAPITCDWRDGDVW
;
A
#
# COMPACT_ATOMS: atom_id res chain seq x y z
N MET A 1 11.01 37.63 -0.52
CA MET A 1 11.39 36.21 -0.27
C MET A 1 10.13 35.49 0.18
N VAL A 2 9.54 34.63 -0.68
CA VAL A 2 8.37 33.82 -0.29
C VAL A 2 8.88 32.67 0.57
N THR A 3 8.50 32.65 1.84
CA THR A 3 8.82 31.55 2.73
C THR A 3 8.13 30.29 2.18
N PRO A 4 8.83 29.18 1.93
CA PRO A 4 8.17 27.97 1.42
C PRO A 4 7.14 27.50 2.43
N THR A 5 5.93 27.24 1.97
CA THR A 5 4.87 26.65 2.80
C THR A 5 5.37 25.28 3.30
N PRO A 6 5.35 25.02 4.62
CA PRO A 6 5.78 23.73 5.15
C PRO A 6 4.85 22.62 4.66
N SER A 7 5.43 21.45 4.39
CA SER A 7 4.64 20.26 4.09
C SER A 7 3.91 19.78 5.36
N ARG A 8 2.68 19.28 5.20
CA ARG A 8 1.88 18.68 6.27
C ARG A 8 1.38 17.30 5.88
N LEU A 9 1.19 16.45 6.86
CA LEU A 9 0.54 15.16 6.72
C LEU A 9 -0.98 15.32 6.90
N VAL A 10 -1.74 14.69 6.01
CA VAL A 10 -3.21 14.60 6.07
C VAL A 10 -3.59 13.13 6.07
N MET A 11 -4.47 12.74 6.98
CA MET A 11 -5.11 11.42 7.01
C MET A 11 -6.59 11.61 6.75
N ALA A 12 -7.13 10.89 5.76
CA ALA A 12 -8.55 10.94 5.41
C ALA A 12 -9.02 9.61 4.82
N HIS A 13 -10.25 9.23 5.09
CA HIS A 13 -10.88 8.12 4.38
C HIS A 13 -11.24 8.56 2.94
N THR A 14 -11.25 7.61 1.99
CA THR A 14 -11.63 7.91 0.58
C THR A 14 -12.91 8.75 0.48
N GLY A 15 -13.92 8.46 1.29
CA GLY A 15 -15.19 9.18 1.30
C GLY A 15 -15.15 10.61 1.88
N GLU A 16 -14.03 11.02 2.46
CA GLU A 16 -13.80 12.35 3.00
C GLU A 16 -12.98 13.23 2.04
N LEU A 17 -12.31 12.60 1.06
CA LEU A 17 -11.56 13.31 0.03
C LEU A 17 -12.51 13.86 -1.05
N THR A 18 -12.27 15.09 -1.45
CA THR A 18 -12.97 15.72 -2.59
C THR A 18 -12.53 15.11 -3.92
N GLY A 19 -13.31 15.29 -4.97
CA GLY A 19 -12.92 14.88 -6.32
C GLY A 19 -11.64 15.56 -6.82
N GLU A 20 -11.37 16.79 -6.37
CA GLU A 20 -10.14 17.52 -6.69
C GLU A 20 -8.92 16.90 -5.99
N GLU A 21 -9.02 16.57 -4.71
CA GLU A 21 -7.97 15.88 -3.95
C GLU A 21 -7.68 14.49 -4.51
N LEU A 22 -8.71 13.70 -4.84
CA LEU A 22 -8.56 12.41 -5.51
C LEU A 22 -7.92 12.55 -6.89
N GLY A 23 -8.29 13.58 -7.65
CA GLY A 23 -7.67 13.90 -8.92
C GLY A 23 -6.18 14.24 -8.79
N ALA A 24 -5.80 14.99 -7.76
CA ALA A 24 -4.41 15.32 -7.46
C ALA A 24 -3.59 14.07 -7.06
N VAL A 25 -4.18 13.15 -6.29
CA VAL A 25 -3.57 11.85 -5.96
C VAL A 25 -3.39 11.02 -7.22
N ARG A 26 -4.41 10.92 -8.09
CA ARG A 26 -4.30 10.19 -9.35
C ARG A 26 -3.20 10.75 -10.25
N ALA A 27 -3.10 12.07 -10.38
CA ALA A 27 -2.04 12.71 -11.15
C ALA A 27 -0.65 12.41 -10.57
N LEU A 28 -0.51 12.29 -9.24
CA LEU A 28 0.73 11.85 -8.61
C LEU A 28 1.08 10.41 -9.00
N MET A 29 0.09 9.49 -9.03
CA MET A 29 0.31 8.09 -9.44
C MET A 29 0.78 8.02 -10.90
N ASP A 30 0.07 8.71 -11.81
CA ASP A 30 0.42 8.77 -13.23
C ASP A 30 1.82 9.36 -13.47
N ALA A 31 2.28 10.26 -12.61
CA ALA A 31 3.63 10.83 -12.68
C ALA A 31 4.72 9.95 -12.05
N ALA A 32 4.35 9.06 -11.13
CA ALA A 32 5.30 8.25 -10.38
C ALA A 32 5.51 6.85 -10.98
N PHE A 33 4.52 6.33 -11.71
CA PHE A 33 4.51 5.01 -12.33
C PHE A 33 4.23 5.11 -13.83
N ASP A 34 4.95 4.33 -14.64
CA ASP A 34 4.83 4.37 -16.09
C ASP A 34 3.58 3.63 -16.62
N ASP A 35 3.02 2.72 -15.84
CA ASP A 35 1.96 1.78 -16.22
C ASP A 35 0.81 1.68 -15.21
N PHE A 36 0.51 2.77 -14.50
CA PHE A 36 -0.55 2.83 -13.50
C PHE A 36 -1.95 2.72 -14.14
N THR A 37 -2.65 1.64 -13.86
CA THR A 37 -3.95 1.30 -14.49
C THR A 37 -5.15 1.80 -13.68
N GLU A 38 -6.37 1.63 -14.24
CA GLU A 38 -7.62 1.86 -13.52
C GLU A 38 -7.85 0.84 -12.40
N ASP A 39 -7.39 -0.40 -12.59
CA ASP A 39 -7.46 -1.43 -11.54
C ASP A 39 -6.57 -1.04 -10.36
N ASP A 40 -5.32 -0.62 -10.61
CA ASP A 40 -4.40 -0.13 -9.56
C ASP A 40 -5.00 1.05 -8.80
N TRP A 41 -5.64 1.97 -9.52
CA TRP A 41 -6.35 3.08 -8.90
C TRP A 41 -7.48 2.60 -7.99
N SER A 42 -8.30 1.69 -8.49
CA SER A 42 -9.43 1.09 -7.74
C SER A 42 -8.95 0.38 -6.47
N HIS A 43 -7.80 -0.29 -6.51
CA HIS A 43 -7.23 -1.01 -5.37
C HIS A 43 -6.92 -0.07 -4.18
N GLY A 44 -6.51 1.15 -4.45
CA GLY A 44 -6.17 2.13 -3.42
C GLY A 44 -7.38 2.81 -2.76
N LEU A 45 -8.60 2.60 -3.29
CA LEU A 45 -9.81 3.28 -2.83
C LEU A 45 -10.58 2.46 -1.77
N GLY A 46 -11.44 3.16 -1.01
CA GLY A 46 -12.29 2.55 0.00
C GLY A 46 -11.62 2.37 1.36
N GLY A 47 -10.43 2.93 1.55
CA GLY A 47 -9.67 2.88 2.79
C GLY A 47 -9.20 4.23 3.30
N MET A 48 -8.19 4.19 4.16
CA MET A 48 -7.53 5.39 4.71
C MET A 48 -6.36 5.81 3.83
N HIS A 49 -6.33 7.07 3.48
CA HIS A 49 -5.23 7.69 2.73
C HIS A 49 -4.34 8.50 3.67
N ALA A 50 -3.03 8.45 3.43
CA ALA A 50 -2.04 9.35 4.01
C ALA A 50 -1.45 10.20 2.89
N LEU A 51 -1.59 11.51 2.97
CA LEU A 51 -1.08 12.46 1.99
C LEU A 51 -0.08 13.41 2.66
N VAL A 52 1.05 13.64 2.02
CA VAL A 52 1.94 14.76 2.35
C VAL A 52 1.69 15.86 1.33
N VAL A 53 1.23 17.01 1.80
CA VAL A 53 0.81 18.13 0.95
C VAL A 53 1.54 19.42 1.28
N THR A 54 1.69 20.30 0.27
CA THR A 54 2.17 21.68 0.40
C THR A 54 1.24 22.58 -0.40
N GLY A 55 0.48 23.46 0.26
CA GLY A 55 -0.64 24.13 -0.39
C GLY A 55 -1.59 23.09 -0.96
N ASP A 56 -1.86 23.15 -2.25
CA ASP A 56 -2.73 22.21 -2.98
C ASP A 56 -1.94 21.08 -3.68
N GLU A 57 -0.60 21.09 -3.60
CA GLU A 57 0.28 20.09 -4.21
C GLU A 57 0.39 18.84 -3.33
N VAL A 58 0.06 17.67 -3.88
CA VAL A 58 0.31 16.35 -3.23
C VAL A 58 1.73 15.91 -3.54
N LEU A 59 2.57 15.81 -2.52
CA LEU A 59 3.99 15.45 -2.65
C LEU A 59 4.24 13.95 -2.52
N ALA A 60 3.44 13.28 -1.69
CA ALA A 60 3.48 11.83 -1.49
C ALA A 60 2.12 11.32 -1.03
N HIS A 61 1.85 10.08 -1.32
CA HIS A 61 0.62 9.38 -0.99
C HIS A 61 0.89 7.91 -0.66
N GLY A 62 -0.01 7.31 0.06
CA GLY A 62 -0.23 5.88 0.24
C GLY A 62 -1.60 5.67 0.85
N SER A 63 -2.17 4.51 0.66
CA SER A 63 -3.43 4.14 1.29
C SER A 63 -3.36 2.77 1.97
N VAL A 64 -4.28 2.52 2.89
CA VAL A 64 -4.52 1.20 3.48
C VAL A 64 -5.96 0.83 3.25
N VAL A 65 -6.17 -0.28 2.57
CA VAL A 65 -7.49 -0.90 2.37
C VAL A 65 -7.59 -2.19 3.16
N MET A 66 -8.78 -2.54 3.62
CA MET A 66 -8.99 -3.80 4.33
C MET A 66 -9.19 -4.93 3.33
N ARG A 67 -8.33 -5.95 3.41
CA ARG A 67 -8.44 -7.18 2.63
C ARG A 67 -8.58 -8.38 3.56
N ARG A 68 -9.08 -9.49 3.02
CA ARG A 68 -9.05 -10.79 3.69
C ARG A 68 -7.95 -11.64 3.09
N VAL A 69 -7.06 -12.12 3.96
CA VAL A 69 -6.05 -13.09 3.55
C VAL A 69 -6.21 -14.36 4.38
N LEU A 70 -5.97 -15.50 3.77
CA LEU A 70 -5.86 -16.78 4.48
C LEU A 70 -4.39 -17.06 4.76
N VAL A 71 -4.05 -17.38 5.99
CA VAL A 71 -2.74 -17.91 6.37
C VAL A 71 -2.99 -19.27 6.98
N ALA A 72 -2.40 -20.30 6.42
CA ALA A 72 -2.61 -21.70 6.82
C ALA A 72 -4.12 -22.06 6.95
N GLY A 73 -4.95 -21.56 6.03
CA GLY A 73 -6.39 -21.81 5.99
C GLY A 73 -7.25 -21.00 6.96
N ARG A 74 -6.65 -20.14 7.79
CA ARG A 74 -7.38 -19.21 8.69
C ARG A 74 -7.49 -17.82 8.05
N SER A 75 -8.68 -17.22 8.09
CA SER A 75 -8.93 -15.86 7.59
C SER A 75 -8.48 -14.80 8.59
N TRP A 76 -7.72 -13.82 8.08
CA TRP A 76 -7.16 -12.70 8.83
C TRP A 76 -7.62 -11.36 8.22
N ARG A 77 -7.81 -10.34 9.09
CA ARG A 77 -8.03 -8.95 8.64
C ARG A 77 -6.67 -8.36 8.29
N CYS A 78 -6.49 -8.06 7.02
CA CYS A 78 -5.25 -7.50 6.50
C CYS A 78 -5.43 -6.02 6.15
N GLY A 79 -4.62 -5.14 6.74
CA GLY A 79 -4.44 -3.78 6.26
C GLY A 79 -3.48 -3.81 5.08
N TYR A 80 -3.99 -3.78 3.85
CA TYR A 80 -3.16 -3.87 2.66
C TYR A 80 -2.76 -2.47 2.19
N VAL A 81 -1.47 -2.22 2.11
CA VAL A 81 -0.91 -0.92 1.71
C VAL A 81 -0.86 -0.84 0.20
N GLU A 82 -1.43 0.24 -0.35
CA GLU A 82 -1.57 0.48 -1.78
C GLU A 82 -1.05 1.85 -2.18
N ALA A 83 -0.70 2.00 -3.46
CA ALA A 83 -0.44 3.26 -4.12
C ALA A 83 0.52 4.17 -3.35
N VAL A 84 1.63 3.62 -2.86
CA VAL A 84 2.68 4.39 -2.19
C VAL A 84 3.55 5.07 -3.24
N ALA A 85 3.47 6.38 -3.31
CA ALA A 85 4.25 7.17 -4.27
C ALA A 85 4.77 8.47 -3.66
N THR A 86 5.86 8.96 -4.23
CA THR A 86 6.40 10.31 -3.98
C THR A 86 6.66 10.97 -5.33
N ALA A 87 6.22 12.22 -5.46
CA ALA A 87 6.45 13.01 -6.67
C ALA A 87 7.93 12.92 -7.08
N PRO A 88 8.25 12.65 -8.36
CA PRO A 88 9.63 12.40 -8.81
C PRO A 88 10.62 13.50 -8.39
N THR A 89 10.19 14.76 -8.42
CA THR A 89 10.99 15.93 -8.03
C THR A 89 11.13 16.11 -6.52
N ARG A 90 10.41 15.32 -5.72
CA ARG A 90 10.36 15.42 -4.25
C ARG A 90 10.95 14.19 -3.55
N ARG A 91 11.49 13.23 -4.28
CA ARG A 91 12.15 12.03 -3.72
C ARG A 91 13.36 12.40 -2.86
N GLY A 92 13.71 11.51 -1.92
CA GLY A 92 14.85 11.69 -1.01
C GLY A 92 14.64 12.71 0.11
N LYS A 93 13.42 13.24 0.31
CA LYS A 93 13.09 14.23 1.35
C LYS A 93 12.31 13.67 2.54
N GLY A 94 12.19 12.35 2.63
CA GLY A 94 11.51 11.68 3.74
C GLY A 94 9.98 11.63 3.65
N HIS A 95 9.36 12.10 2.54
CA HIS A 95 7.91 12.13 2.41
C HIS A 95 7.28 10.73 2.41
N ALA A 96 7.86 9.74 1.72
CA ALA A 96 7.41 8.35 1.80
C ALA A 96 7.47 7.79 3.23
N SER A 97 8.50 8.16 4.00
CA SER A 97 8.60 7.75 5.40
C SER A 97 7.52 8.37 6.28
N MET A 98 7.11 9.61 6.01
CA MET A 98 5.98 10.25 6.70
C MET A 98 4.66 9.53 6.39
N VAL A 99 4.42 9.22 5.11
CA VAL A 99 3.25 8.44 4.67
C VAL A 99 3.23 7.09 5.37
N MET A 100 4.30 6.31 5.26
CA MET A 100 4.35 4.97 5.83
C MET A 100 4.20 4.98 7.36
N ALA A 101 4.82 5.92 8.07
CA ALA A 101 4.66 6.02 9.52
C ALA A 101 3.19 6.24 9.93
N ALA A 102 2.45 7.03 9.15
CA ALA A 102 1.03 7.26 9.39
C ALA A 102 0.19 6.01 9.12
N LEU A 103 0.46 5.30 8.00
CA LEU A 103 -0.24 4.07 7.65
C LEU A 103 0.07 2.93 8.64
N GLU A 104 1.34 2.76 9.03
CA GLU A 104 1.78 1.78 10.03
C GLU A 104 1.14 2.04 11.40
N GLY A 105 0.82 3.30 11.71
CA GLY A 105 0.05 3.66 12.89
C GLY A 105 -1.35 3.06 12.95
N LEU A 106 -1.89 2.59 11.80
CA LEU A 106 -3.18 1.91 11.71
C LEU A 106 -3.08 0.40 11.99
N ALA A 107 -1.87 -0.16 12.14
CA ALA A 107 -1.65 -1.60 12.36
C ALA A 107 -2.52 -2.19 13.48
N PRO A 108 -2.79 -1.51 14.62
CA PRO A 108 -3.67 -2.06 15.66
C PRO A 108 -5.11 -2.36 15.22
N ALA A 109 -5.56 -1.81 14.09
CA ALA A 109 -6.90 -2.09 13.54
C ALA A 109 -6.98 -3.42 12.78
N TYR A 110 -5.84 -4.04 12.49
CA TYR A 110 -5.69 -5.23 11.66
C TYR A 110 -5.00 -6.36 12.43
N ASP A 111 -5.12 -7.57 11.91
CA ASP A 111 -4.40 -8.73 12.46
C ASP A 111 -2.96 -8.80 11.89
N LEU A 112 -2.78 -8.27 10.67
CA LEU A 112 -1.49 -8.02 10.00
C LEU A 112 -1.64 -6.89 9.00
N MET A 113 -0.52 -6.32 8.58
CA MET A 113 -0.47 -5.48 7.38
C MET A 113 0.37 -6.19 6.31
N ALA A 114 0.02 -5.97 5.04
CA ALA A 114 0.76 -6.51 3.91
C ALA A 114 0.87 -5.47 2.78
N LEU A 115 1.81 -5.69 1.89
CA LEU A 115 1.98 -4.98 0.63
C LEU A 115 2.75 -5.86 -0.35
N SER A 116 2.65 -5.59 -1.65
CA SER A 116 3.58 -6.09 -2.65
C SER A 116 4.53 -4.97 -3.10
N THR A 117 5.78 -5.31 -3.38
CA THR A 117 6.79 -4.34 -3.81
C THR A 117 7.81 -4.94 -4.77
N SER A 118 8.32 -4.10 -5.66
CA SER A 118 9.46 -4.46 -6.50
C SER A 118 10.73 -4.69 -5.64
N PRO A 119 11.74 -5.40 -6.17
CA PRO A 119 13.02 -5.58 -5.47
C PRO A 119 13.66 -4.26 -5.03
N ALA A 120 13.46 -3.18 -5.79
CA ALA A 120 14.01 -1.86 -5.46
C ALA A 120 13.37 -1.24 -4.19
N GLY A 121 12.11 -1.58 -3.89
CA GLY A 121 11.40 -1.09 -2.70
C GLY A 121 11.70 -1.87 -1.41
N GLN A 122 12.18 -3.10 -1.52
CA GLN A 122 12.32 -4.00 -0.37
C GLN A 122 13.20 -3.43 0.75
N SER A 123 14.30 -2.75 0.42
CA SER A 123 15.18 -2.17 1.44
C SER A 123 14.52 -1.05 2.23
N PHE A 124 13.65 -0.25 1.57
CA PHE A 124 12.90 0.82 2.23
C PHE A 124 11.92 0.25 3.27
N TYR A 125 11.12 -0.74 2.89
CA TYR A 125 10.17 -1.37 3.80
C TYR A 125 10.87 -2.22 4.87
N GLY A 126 11.92 -2.96 4.52
CA GLY A 126 12.71 -3.76 5.46
C GLY A 126 13.33 -2.91 6.57
N SER A 127 13.82 -1.69 6.27
CA SER A 127 14.33 -0.75 7.28
C SER A 127 13.26 -0.26 8.27
N ARG A 128 11.98 -0.47 7.96
CA ARG A 128 10.81 -0.13 8.76
C ARG A 128 10.22 -1.32 9.54
N GLY A 129 10.85 -2.49 9.45
CA GLY A 129 10.42 -3.70 10.16
C GLY A 129 9.50 -4.62 9.35
N TRP A 130 9.21 -4.30 8.09
CA TRP A 130 8.49 -5.19 7.21
C TRP A 130 9.36 -6.40 6.85
N GLN A 131 8.75 -7.58 6.81
CA GLN A 131 9.44 -8.84 6.56
C GLN A 131 8.89 -9.51 5.29
N PRO A 132 9.75 -10.11 4.46
CA PRO A 132 9.29 -10.85 3.29
C PRO A 132 8.52 -12.10 3.71
N TRP A 133 7.38 -12.33 3.06
CA TRP A 133 6.68 -13.61 3.14
C TRP A 133 7.48 -14.67 2.38
N ARG A 134 7.69 -15.83 2.97
CA ARG A 134 8.53 -16.89 2.40
C ARG A 134 7.75 -18.09 1.91
N GLY A 135 6.53 -18.29 2.45
CA GLY A 135 5.63 -19.35 2.01
C GLY A 135 5.05 -19.08 0.63
N PRO A 136 4.47 -20.08 -0.02
CA PRO A 136 3.86 -19.92 -1.35
C PRO A 136 2.62 -19.04 -1.28
N SER A 137 2.45 -18.19 -2.30
CA SER A 137 1.31 -17.30 -2.46
C SER A 137 0.27 -17.85 -3.42
N SER A 138 -0.99 -17.43 -3.22
CA SER A 138 -2.12 -17.79 -4.08
C SER A 138 -3.25 -16.76 -3.96
N VAL A 139 -4.24 -16.86 -4.83
CA VAL A 139 -5.45 -16.03 -4.84
C VAL A 139 -6.71 -16.89 -4.84
N MET A 140 -7.76 -16.45 -4.13
CA MET A 140 -9.10 -17.04 -4.20
C MET A 140 -9.84 -16.48 -5.41
N THR A 141 -9.91 -17.23 -6.50
CA THR A 141 -10.68 -16.84 -7.70
C THR A 141 -12.13 -17.34 -7.62
N PRO A 142 -13.03 -16.86 -8.49
CA PRO A 142 -14.40 -17.43 -8.64
C PRO A 142 -14.42 -18.93 -8.98
N HIS A 143 -13.30 -19.49 -9.44
CA HIS A 143 -13.16 -20.88 -9.87
C HIS A 143 -12.39 -21.76 -8.88
N GLY A 144 -11.85 -21.17 -7.82
CA GLY A 144 -11.06 -21.84 -6.79
C GLY A 144 -9.78 -21.09 -6.44
N THR A 145 -8.92 -21.71 -5.65
CA THR A 145 -7.63 -21.14 -5.30
C THR A 145 -6.59 -21.41 -6.39
N GLU A 146 -5.92 -20.35 -6.84
CA GLU A 146 -4.90 -20.42 -7.88
C GLU A 146 -3.56 -19.92 -7.34
N PRO A 147 -2.43 -20.65 -7.56
CA PRO A 147 -1.10 -20.20 -7.17
C PRO A 147 -0.69 -18.90 -7.89
N THR A 148 0.07 -18.05 -7.20
CA THR A 148 0.63 -16.80 -7.74
C THR A 148 2.17 -16.79 -7.59
N PRO A 149 2.90 -17.72 -8.24
CA PRO A 149 4.34 -17.89 -8.01
C PRO A 149 5.17 -16.69 -8.44
N ASP A 150 4.68 -15.85 -9.35
CA ASP A 150 5.35 -14.63 -9.78
C ASP A 150 5.39 -13.56 -8.67
N GLU A 151 4.53 -13.69 -7.67
CA GLU A 151 4.47 -12.81 -6.49
C GLU A 151 5.32 -13.30 -5.31
N ASP A 152 5.83 -14.53 -5.40
CA ASP A 152 6.64 -15.10 -4.33
C ASP A 152 7.92 -14.28 -4.12
N GLY A 153 8.11 -13.78 -2.89
CA GLY A 153 9.20 -12.90 -2.52
C GLY A 153 8.94 -11.40 -2.71
N ALA A 154 7.84 -11.00 -3.39
CA ALA A 154 7.41 -9.61 -3.52
C ALA A 154 6.54 -9.15 -2.36
N ILE A 155 5.84 -10.07 -1.70
CA ILE A 155 4.92 -9.80 -0.61
C ILE A 155 5.70 -9.55 0.69
N LEU A 156 5.49 -8.38 1.28
CA LEU A 156 6.03 -8.02 2.59
C LEU A 156 4.89 -7.89 3.60
N VAL A 157 5.17 -8.25 4.85
CA VAL A 157 4.22 -8.15 5.95
C VAL A 157 4.79 -7.44 7.16
N LEU A 158 3.93 -6.71 7.85
CA LEU A 158 4.16 -6.20 9.20
C LEU A 158 3.21 -6.95 10.12
N ALA A 159 3.72 -7.96 10.82
CA ALA A 159 2.95 -8.86 11.65
C ALA A 159 3.75 -9.34 12.86
N HIS A 160 3.03 -9.76 13.89
CA HIS A 160 3.59 -10.42 15.07
C HIS A 160 3.02 -11.85 15.15
N ASP A 161 3.87 -12.80 15.52
CA ASP A 161 3.47 -14.19 15.82
C ASP A 161 2.79 -14.96 14.66
N LEU A 162 3.15 -14.64 13.41
CA LEU A 162 2.74 -15.39 12.22
C LEU A 162 3.87 -16.27 11.70
N ASP A 163 3.51 -17.47 11.24
CA ASP A 163 4.41 -18.34 10.48
C ASP A 163 4.54 -17.80 9.04
N LEU A 164 5.66 -17.12 8.76
CA LEU A 164 5.92 -16.52 7.46
C LEU A 164 6.29 -17.54 6.36
N ASP A 165 6.45 -18.81 6.71
CA ASP A 165 6.70 -19.92 5.78
C ASP A 165 5.39 -20.65 5.41
N ALA A 166 4.28 -20.35 6.08
CA ALA A 166 2.97 -20.91 5.76
C ALA A 166 2.44 -20.42 4.41
N PRO A 167 1.55 -21.18 3.73
CA PRO A 167 0.84 -20.70 2.56
C PRO A 167 -0.01 -19.46 2.90
N ILE A 168 0.03 -18.46 2.00
CA ILE A 168 -0.81 -17.27 2.09
C ILE A 168 -1.69 -17.15 0.84
N THR A 169 -2.96 -16.78 1.03
CA THR A 169 -3.92 -16.61 -0.07
C THR A 169 -4.67 -15.30 0.08
N CYS A 170 -4.65 -14.45 -0.94
CA CYS A 170 -5.44 -13.21 -0.94
C CYS A 170 -6.86 -13.41 -1.50
N ASP A 171 -7.74 -12.46 -1.21
CA ASP A 171 -9.04 -12.33 -1.84
C ASP A 171 -8.90 -11.91 -3.31
N TRP A 172 -9.92 -12.21 -4.12
CA TRP A 172 -9.97 -11.87 -5.54
C TRP A 172 -10.20 -10.38 -5.76
N ARG A 173 -9.52 -9.85 -6.77
CA ARG A 173 -9.76 -8.54 -7.39
C ARG A 173 -9.28 -8.57 -8.85
N ASP A 174 -9.78 -7.66 -9.69
CA ASP A 174 -9.30 -7.48 -11.06
C ASP A 174 -7.89 -6.87 -11.05
N GLY A 175 -7.13 -7.05 -12.13
CA GLY A 175 -5.74 -6.60 -12.23
C GLY A 175 -4.78 -7.41 -11.36
N ASP A 176 -3.79 -6.73 -10.79
CA ASP A 176 -2.81 -7.36 -9.89
C ASP A 176 -3.47 -7.77 -8.59
N VAL A 177 -3.42 -9.06 -8.29
CA VAL A 177 -4.13 -9.62 -7.13
C VAL A 177 -3.41 -9.38 -5.80
N TRP A 178 -2.08 -9.15 -5.83
CA TRP A 178 -1.26 -8.84 -4.66
C TRP A 178 -0.79 -7.40 -4.65
#